data_b5bce3e9ee05a57c1ca689ce69c184f1
#
_entry.id   b5bce3e9ee05a57c1ca689ce69c184f1
#
_cell.length_a   1.000
_cell.length_b   1.000
_cell.length_c   1.000
_cell.angle_alpha   90.00
_cell.angle_beta   90.00
_cell.angle_gamma   90.00
#
_symmetry.space_group_name_H-M   'P 1'
#
loop_
_entity.id
_entity.type
_entity.pdbx_description
1 polymer ?
#
loop_
_entity_poly.entity_id
_entity_poly.type
_entity_poly.pdbx_seq_one_letter_code
_entity_poly.pdbx_strand_id
1 'polypeptide(L)'
;MREKFIIEHQDEEIHDMVNLYFRSTGINCRICISSKEPLQIPSIKVYYNDNSEYIALSIEDSPQIVSGMSSIIPSQILLQVKEWILLNKELLLYYWEHSEMDVVELVESVRKVK
;
A
#
# COMPACT_ATOMS: atom_id res chain seq x y z
N MET A 1 13.03 11.25 18.22
CA MET A 1 12.76 10.63 17.85
C MET A 1 12.61 10.56 17.69
N ARG A 2 12.73 10.39 17.82
CA ARG A 2 12.59 9.67 17.47
C ARG A 2 12.39 9.65 17.62
N GLU A 3 12.41 9.52 17.81
CA GLU A 3 12.09 8.81 17.68
C GLU A 3 11.72 8.57 17.66
N LYS A 4 11.86 8.72 18.12
CA LYS A 4 11.45 7.99 17.86
C LYS A 4 10.97 7.81 17.85
N PHE A 5 11.23 7.60 18.09
CA PHE A 5 10.79 6.75 17.83
C PHE A 5 10.60 6.45 18.24
N ILE A 6 10.64 6.22 18.62
CA ILE A 6 10.35 5.41 18.79
C ILE A 6 10.15 4.91 19.04
N ILE A 7 10.30 4.62 19.38
CA ILE A 7 10.01 3.82 19.44
C ILE A 7 9.67 3.36 19.89
N GLU A 8 9.58 3.09 20.16
CA GLU A 8 9.18 2.40 20.26
C GLU A 8 8.69 1.82 20.23
N HIS A 9 8.73 1.45 20.44
CA HIS A 9 8.27 0.58 20.10
C HIS A 9 7.95 -0.10 20.07
N GLN A 10 7.95 -0.53 20.41
CA GLN A 10 7.70 -1.32 20.11
C GLN A 10 7.50 -2.15 19.83
N ASP A 11 7.39 -2.52 19.84
CA ASP A 11 7.18 -3.41 19.50
C ASP A 11 7.62 -4.06 18.54
N GLU A 12 7.97 -4.51 18.32
CA GLU A 12 8.58 -5.49 17.60
C GLU A 12 7.74 -6.18 16.63
N GLU A 13 6.58 -6.20 16.89
CA GLU A 13 5.56 -6.70 16.00
C GLU A 13 5.14 -5.69 15.01
N ILE A 14 5.82 -4.57 14.99
CA ILE A 14 5.48 -3.49 14.11
C ILE A 14 5.98 -3.81 12.71
N HIS A 15 5.07 -3.82 11.76
CA HIS A 15 5.44 -4.02 10.36
C HIS A 15 5.75 -2.68 9.75
N ASP A 16 6.75 -2.64 8.89
CA ASP A 16 7.06 -1.43 8.16
C ASP A 16 5.90 -1.11 7.24
N MET A 17 5.38 0.10 7.35
CA MET A 17 4.26 0.54 6.55
C MET A 17 4.60 1.85 5.88
N VAL A 18 4.25 1.96 4.62
CA VAL A 18 4.50 3.16 3.84
C VAL A 18 3.19 3.68 3.30
N ASN A 19 2.89 4.95 3.55
CA ASN A 19 1.68 5.58 3.04
C ASN A 19 2.03 6.42 1.83
N LEU A 20 1.34 6.15 0.73
CA LEU A 20 1.54 6.89 -0.51
C LEU A 20 0.30 7.70 -0.82
N TYR A 21 0.52 8.92 -1.31
CA TYR A 21 -0.55 9.87 -1.57
C TYR A 21 -0.52 10.28 -3.04
N PHE A 22 -1.42 11.18 -3.41
CA PHE A 22 -1.57 11.63 -4.79
C PHE A 22 -0.23 11.96 -5.43
N ARG A 23 0.65 12.60 -4.68
CA ARG A 23 1.96 13.00 -5.21
C ARG A 23 2.72 11.82 -5.81
N SER A 24 2.61 10.65 -5.16
CA SER A 24 3.38 9.48 -5.56
C SER A 24 2.61 8.55 -6.49
N THR A 25 1.29 8.52 -6.38
CA THR A 25 0.50 7.54 -7.12
C THR A 25 -0.26 8.14 -8.29
N GLY A 26 -0.59 9.42 -8.21
CA GLY A 26 -1.46 10.06 -9.19
C GLY A 26 -2.93 9.77 -8.94
N ILE A 27 -3.26 9.14 -7.82
CA ILE A 27 -4.63 8.75 -7.48
C ILE A 27 -5.06 9.48 -6.23
N ASN A 28 -6.28 9.98 -6.22
CA ASN A 28 -6.79 10.77 -5.10
C ASN A 28 -7.27 9.86 -3.97
N CYS A 29 -6.32 9.16 -3.35
CA CYS A 29 -6.58 8.30 -2.22
C CYS A 29 -5.24 8.02 -1.53
N ARG A 30 -5.30 7.36 -0.38
CA ARG A 30 -4.08 6.96 0.33
C ARG A 30 -3.90 5.46 0.14
N ILE A 31 -2.72 5.06 -0.31
CA ILE A 31 -2.39 3.65 -0.46
C ILE A 31 -1.34 3.30 0.58
N CYS A 32 -1.61 2.28 1.37
CA CYS A 32 -0.70 1.81 2.40
C CYS A 32 -0.07 0.51 1.94
N ILE A 33 1.26 0.50 1.90
CA ILE A 33 2.04 -0.68 1.54
C ILE A 33 2.70 -1.18 2.81
N SER A 34 2.61 -2.48 3.05
CA SER A 34 3.26 -3.06 4.22
C SER A 34 4.15 -4.21 3.79
N SER A 35 5.06 -4.60 4.68
CA SER A 35 5.90 -5.75 4.45
C SER A 35 5.10 -7.03 4.71
N LYS A 36 5.72 -8.13 4.35
CA LYS A 36 5.11 -9.46 4.49
C LYS A 36 4.57 -9.69 5.88
N GLU A 37 3.37 -10.23 5.95
CA GLU A 37 2.73 -10.60 7.21
C GLU A 37 2.42 -12.09 7.17
N PRO A 38 2.55 -12.77 8.30
CA PRO A 38 2.25 -14.21 8.34
C PRO A 38 0.84 -14.50 7.88
N LEU A 39 0.67 -15.53 7.09
CA LEU A 39 -0.63 -16.03 6.65
C LEU A 39 -1.41 -15.03 5.81
N GLN A 40 -0.72 -14.04 5.25
CA GLN A 40 -1.35 -13.05 4.39
C GLN A 40 -0.82 -13.22 2.97
N ILE A 41 -1.67 -12.92 1.99
CA ILE A 41 -1.20 -12.84 0.62
C ILE A 41 -0.73 -11.41 0.37
N PRO A 42 0.17 -11.20 -0.59
CA PRO A 42 0.63 -9.85 -0.90
C PRO A 42 -0.56 -8.96 -1.26
N SER A 43 -0.67 -7.84 -0.58
CA SER A 43 -1.79 -6.93 -0.79
C SER A 43 -1.40 -5.51 -0.36
N ILE A 44 -2.24 -4.55 -0.80
CA ILE A 44 -2.12 -3.17 -0.38
C ILE A 44 -3.46 -2.76 0.23
N LYS A 45 -3.44 -1.72 1.06
CA LYS A 45 -4.66 -1.17 1.64
C LYS A 45 -4.92 0.19 1.04
N VAL A 46 -6.19 0.46 0.73
CA VAL A 46 -6.59 1.71 0.11
C VAL A 46 -7.61 2.40 1.01
N TYR A 47 -7.29 3.66 1.36
CA TYR A 47 -8.16 4.50 2.17
C TYR A 47 -8.62 5.68 1.32
N TYR A 48 -9.93 5.94 1.31
CA TYR A 48 -10.47 7.02 0.51
C TYR A 48 -11.01 8.11 1.44
N ASN A 49 -10.68 9.34 1.14
CA ASN A 49 -11.02 10.50 1.98
C ASN A 49 -10.41 10.30 3.37
N ASP A 50 -11.09 10.77 4.41
CA ASP A 50 -10.62 10.60 5.79
C ASP A 50 -11.26 9.40 6.44
N ASN A 51 -11.71 8.45 5.63
CA ASN A 51 -12.34 7.25 6.13
C ASN A 51 -11.30 6.38 6.84
N SER A 52 -11.69 5.84 7.98
CA SER A 52 -10.82 4.91 8.69
C SER A 52 -10.96 3.49 8.16
N GLU A 53 -11.96 3.26 7.32
CA GLU A 53 -12.15 1.97 6.69
C GLU A 53 -11.35 1.88 5.40
N TYR A 54 -10.96 0.68 5.05
CA TYR A 54 -10.15 0.49 3.86
C TYR A 54 -10.62 -0.75 3.11
N ILE A 55 -10.16 -0.86 1.86
CA ILE A 55 -10.23 -2.13 1.15
C ILE A 55 -8.81 -2.59 0.92
N ALA A 56 -8.62 -3.90 0.88
CA ALA A 56 -7.33 -4.47 0.55
C ALA A 56 -7.44 -5.14 -0.81
N LEU A 57 -6.45 -4.91 -1.65
CA LEU A 57 -6.38 -5.47 -3.00
C LEU A 57 -5.13 -6.31 -3.13
N SER A 58 -5.26 -7.47 -3.75
CA SER A 58 -4.13 -8.35 -3.95
C SER A 58 -3.16 -7.79 -4.99
N ILE A 59 -1.89 -8.10 -4.82
CA ILE A 59 -0.85 -7.69 -5.76
C ILE A 59 -0.65 -8.85 -6.72
N GLU A 60 -1.36 -8.81 -7.85
CA GLU A 60 -1.32 -9.87 -8.84
C GLU A 60 -1.80 -9.32 -10.17
N ASP A 61 -1.75 -10.14 -11.21
CA ASP A 61 -2.11 -9.68 -12.55
C ASP A 61 -3.58 -9.25 -12.67
N SER A 62 -4.45 -9.86 -11.88
CA SER A 62 -5.85 -9.44 -11.80
C SER A 62 -6.17 -9.11 -10.36
N PRO A 63 -5.84 -7.90 -9.90
CA PRO A 63 -6.04 -7.55 -8.49
C PRO A 63 -7.49 -7.76 -8.06
N GLN A 64 -7.64 -8.40 -6.91
CA GLN A 64 -8.96 -8.71 -6.34
C GLN A 64 -9.09 -8.06 -4.98
N ILE A 65 -10.31 -7.71 -4.60
CA ILE A 65 -10.57 -7.24 -3.26
C ILE A 65 -10.51 -8.44 -2.33
N VAL A 66 -9.58 -8.41 -1.39
CA VAL A 66 -9.43 -9.51 -0.44
C VAL A 66 -9.92 -9.14 0.95
N SER A 67 -10.28 -7.87 1.17
CA SER A 67 -10.84 -7.42 2.43
C SER A 67 -11.56 -6.10 2.19
N GLY A 68 -12.67 -5.89 2.91
CA GLY A 68 -13.42 -4.65 2.82
C GLY A 68 -14.47 -4.68 1.74
N MET A 69 -15.24 -3.60 1.66
CA MET A 69 -16.37 -3.50 0.73
C MET A 69 -16.06 -2.44 -0.33
N SER A 70 -16.25 -2.81 -1.59
CA SER A 70 -15.93 -1.90 -2.68
C SER A 70 -16.78 -0.63 -2.65
N SER A 71 -17.93 -0.68 -1.98
CA SER A 71 -18.82 0.47 -1.95
C SER A 71 -18.25 1.68 -1.22
N ILE A 72 -17.18 1.52 -0.44
CA ILE A 72 -16.61 2.66 0.28
C ILE A 72 -15.65 3.48 -0.59
N ILE A 73 -15.42 3.05 -1.83
CA ILE A 73 -14.50 3.73 -2.74
C ILE A 73 -15.19 3.92 -4.08
N PRO A 74 -15.09 5.12 -4.69
CA PRO A 74 -15.66 5.31 -6.04
C PRO A 74 -15.05 4.31 -7.02
N SER A 75 -15.87 3.80 -7.93
CA SER A 75 -15.42 2.80 -8.87
C SER A 75 -14.26 3.28 -9.73
N GLN A 76 -14.25 4.58 -10.05
CA GLN A 76 -13.17 5.13 -10.85
C GLN A 76 -11.83 5.08 -10.10
N ILE A 77 -11.87 5.36 -8.81
CA ILE A 77 -10.67 5.27 -7.97
C ILE A 77 -10.21 3.82 -7.91
N LEU A 78 -11.14 2.90 -7.75
CA LEU A 78 -10.81 1.48 -7.70
C LEU A 78 -10.12 1.03 -8.98
N LEU A 79 -10.63 1.47 -10.14
CA LEU A 79 -10.00 1.11 -11.42
C LEU A 79 -8.58 1.68 -11.51
N GLN A 80 -8.39 2.91 -11.05
CA GLN A 80 -7.07 3.52 -11.08
C GLN A 80 -6.10 2.77 -10.17
N VAL A 81 -6.58 2.32 -9.01
CA VAL A 81 -5.72 1.59 -8.09
C VAL A 81 -5.32 0.24 -8.69
N LYS A 82 -6.25 -0.44 -9.34
CA LYS A 82 -5.91 -1.71 -9.99
C LYS A 82 -4.86 -1.50 -11.08
N GLU A 83 -5.00 -0.44 -11.84
CA GLU A 83 -4.03 -0.09 -12.87
C GLU A 83 -2.67 0.20 -12.25
N TRP A 84 -2.68 0.93 -11.13
CA TRP A 84 -1.45 1.27 -10.42
C TRP A 84 -0.75 0.02 -9.89
N ILE A 85 -1.51 -0.95 -9.39
CA ILE A 85 -0.93 -2.21 -8.93
C ILE A 85 -0.21 -2.91 -10.06
N LEU A 86 -0.85 -2.98 -11.24
CA LEU A 86 -0.21 -3.63 -12.38
C LEU A 86 1.06 -2.92 -12.80
N LEU A 87 1.03 -1.60 -12.77
CA LEU A 87 2.16 -0.79 -13.17
C LEU A 87 3.35 -0.99 -12.24
N ASN A 88 3.09 -1.24 -10.96
CA ASN A 88 4.13 -1.33 -9.94
C ASN A 88 4.25 -2.72 -9.35
N LYS A 89 3.68 -3.72 -9.99
CA LYS A 89 3.53 -5.04 -9.39
C LYS A 89 4.85 -5.64 -8.89
N GLU A 90 5.87 -5.59 -9.72
CA GLU A 90 7.14 -6.21 -9.35
C GLU A 90 7.79 -5.51 -8.17
N LEU A 91 7.71 -4.17 -8.15
CA LEU A 91 8.25 -3.40 -7.05
C LEU A 91 7.50 -3.70 -5.76
N LEU A 92 6.16 -3.79 -5.84
CA LEU A 92 5.33 -4.06 -4.67
C LEU A 92 5.60 -5.45 -4.11
N LEU A 93 5.75 -6.44 -4.99
CA LEU A 93 6.06 -7.79 -4.55
C LEU A 93 7.46 -7.87 -3.95
N TYR A 94 8.39 -7.13 -4.52
CA TYR A 94 9.74 -7.11 -3.96
C TYR A 94 9.73 -6.54 -2.55
N TYR A 95 9.03 -5.43 -2.34
CA TYR A 95 8.96 -4.84 -1.01
C TYR A 95 8.25 -5.77 -0.02
N TRP A 96 7.22 -6.46 -0.48
CA TRP A 96 6.50 -7.41 0.37
C TRP A 96 7.46 -8.46 0.93
N GLU A 97 8.39 -8.94 0.10
CA GLU A 97 9.32 -9.98 0.52
C GLU A 97 10.59 -9.44 1.15
N HIS A 98 10.96 -8.19 0.87
CA HIS A 98 12.23 -7.62 1.32
C HIS A 98 11.97 -6.31 2.01
N SER A 99 11.50 -6.40 3.26
CA SER A 99 11.14 -5.20 4.03
C SER A 99 12.35 -4.33 4.36
N GLU A 100 13.55 -4.84 4.16
CA GLU A 100 14.76 -4.05 4.41
C GLU A 100 14.99 -3.00 3.33
N MET A 101 14.21 -3.00 2.26
CA MET A 101 14.32 -1.99 1.23
C MET A 101 14.10 -0.60 1.83
N ASP A 102 14.94 0.35 1.44
CA ASP A 102 14.83 1.73 1.90
C ASP A 102 13.51 2.33 1.47
N VAL A 103 12.78 2.92 2.41
CA VAL A 103 11.49 3.53 2.13
C VAL A 103 11.63 4.65 1.09
N VAL A 104 12.70 5.45 1.19
CA VAL A 104 12.92 6.53 0.22
C VAL A 104 13.08 5.94 -1.17
N GLU A 105 13.83 4.87 -1.29
CA GLU A 105 14.03 4.22 -2.58
C GLU A 105 12.72 3.68 -3.11
N LEU A 106 11.91 3.08 -2.25
CA LEU A 106 10.60 2.58 -2.66
C LEU A 106 9.73 3.70 -3.21
N VAL A 107 9.63 4.79 -2.47
CA VAL A 107 8.77 5.91 -2.87
C VAL A 107 9.24 6.52 -4.19
N GLU A 108 10.54 6.62 -4.38
CA GLU A 108 11.08 7.19 -5.60
C GLU A 108 10.94 6.28 -6.81
N SER A 109 10.78 4.98 -6.57
CA SER A 109 10.67 4.01 -7.65
C SER A 109 9.23 3.78 -8.10
N VAL A 110 8.26 4.23 -7.33
CA VAL A 110 6.85 4.04 -7.66
C VAL A 110 6.48 4.88 -8.86
N ARG A 111 5.70 4.29 -9.77
CA ARG A 111 5.22 4.98 -10.96
C ARG A 111 3.78 5.42 -10.78
N LYS A 112 3.48 6.62 -11.25
CA LYS A 112 2.13 7.18 -11.16
C LYS A 112 1.26 6.69 -12.31
N VAL A 113 -0.03 6.58 -12.06
CA VAL A 113 -0.98 6.43 -13.16
C VAL A 113 -1.19 7.79 -13.80
N LYS A 114 -1.64 7.78 -15.03
CA LYS A 114 -1.86 9.02 -15.76
C LYS A 114 -3.28 9.50 -15.65
#